data_db02aef6670ddaf61f571a3b32bf35d0
#
_entry.id   db02aef6670ddaf61f571a3b32bf35d0
#
_cell.length_a   1.000
_cell.length_b   1.000
_cell.length_c   1.000
_cell.angle_alpha   90.00
_cell.angle_beta   90.00
_cell.angle_gamma   90.00
#
_symmetry.space_group_name_H-M   'P 1'
#
loop_
_entity.id
_entity.type
_entity.pdbx_description
1 polymer ?
#
loop_
_entity_poly.entity_id
_entity_poly.type
_entity_poly.pdbx_seq_one_letter_code
_entity_poly.pdbx_strand_id
1 'polypeptide(L)'
;MAYIKTLKDNELVGGTDETDVYPITHTKAIFDGNNKELDQRLGENDDDRELLHRQSEKLVLSITSDKSGAIEINGSQGEATFEAQASTETFGDEPTITLNPDDYEYSFTNAGFVSKTESNITASAVLPSEVGAFTTTFSVTYNGVSKTASVTSNMNLRKYFGFSDELTDITILGTSHFSNSVACTVTIPANPSGNKYKAIYFAVPAGMTISDIRQSDALNAPLTFRFVNETYRVINGVSYAYKIYKSTDLIDSTVSKRLTIL
;
A
#
# COMPACT_ATOMS: atom_id res chain seq x y z
N MET A 1 -35.63 7.11 -26.55
CA MET A 1 -36.35 8.23 -25.87
C MET A 1 -37.37 8.84 -26.83
N ALA A 2 -38.37 8.15 -27.14
CA ALA A 2 -39.24 8.66 -28.13
C ALA A 2 -40.54 8.90 -27.53
N TYR A 3 -41.03 9.27 -26.80
CA TYR A 3 -42.00 8.79 -26.42
C TYR A 3 -43.03 9.44 -25.68
N ILE A 4 -42.76 10.51 -24.87
CA ILE A 4 -43.72 11.41 -24.27
C ILE A 4 -44.49 12.17 -25.38
N LYS A 5 -43.88 12.39 -26.53
CA LYS A 5 -44.54 13.05 -27.66
C LYS A 5 -45.57 12.14 -28.35
N THR A 6 -45.37 10.83 -28.26
CA THR A 6 -46.31 9.86 -28.81
C THR A 6 -47.42 9.47 -27.85
N LEU A 7 -47.25 9.71 -26.54
CA LEU A 7 -48.34 9.54 -25.56
C LEU A 7 -49.50 10.56 -25.75
N LYS A 8 -49.34 11.59 -26.54
CA LYS A 8 -50.39 12.48 -26.97
C LYS A 8 -51.12 12.04 -28.27
N ASP A 9 -50.64 10.97 -28.86
CA ASP A 9 -51.17 10.49 -30.10
C ASP A 9 -52.19 9.38 -29.81
N ASN A 10 -53.43 9.61 -30.11
CA ASN A 10 -54.51 8.69 -29.87
C ASN A 10 -54.28 7.30 -30.54
N GLU A 11 -53.42 7.24 -31.55
CA GLU A 11 -53.09 6.01 -32.22
C GLU A 11 -52.21 5.07 -31.34
N LEU A 12 -51.50 5.61 -30.38
CA LEU A 12 -50.63 4.84 -29.48
C LEU A 12 -51.29 4.42 -28.17
N VAL A 13 -52.30 5.11 -27.75
CA VAL A 13 -52.95 4.88 -26.46
C VAL A 13 -54.34 4.23 -26.63
N GLY A 14 -54.79 4.02 -27.87
CA GLY A 14 -56.08 3.40 -28.16
C GLY A 14 -57.29 4.24 -27.70
N GLY A 15 -57.02 5.47 -27.32
CA GLY A 15 -58.08 6.44 -26.93
C GLY A 15 -58.72 7.09 -28.13
N THR A 16 -59.98 7.49 -28.01
CA THR A 16 -60.77 8.18 -29.04
C THR A 16 -60.80 9.67 -28.83
N ASP A 17 -60.24 10.18 -27.74
CA ASP A 17 -60.26 11.60 -27.35
C ASP A 17 -58.92 11.99 -26.71
N GLU A 18 -58.47 13.20 -26.93
CA GLU A 18 -57.27 13.79 -26.31
C GLU A 18 -57.27 13.82 -24.79
N THR A 19 -58.45 13.59 -24.18
CA THR A 19 -58.63 13.53 -22.71
C THR A 19 -58.36 12.14 -22.14
N ASP A 20 -58.28 11.08 -22.99
CA ASP A 20 -58.03 9.73 -22.56
C ASP A 20 -56.52 9.44 -22.46
N VAL A 21 -55.79 10.27 -21.77
CA VAL A 21 -54.39 10.02 -21.47
C VAL A 21 -54.29 9.05 -20.30
N TYR A 22 -54.03 7.79 -20.60
CA TYR A 22 -53.76 6.79 -19.57
C TYR A 22 -52.43 7.08 -18.89
N PRO A 23 -52.39 7.09 -17.57
CA PRO A 23 -51.10 7.18 -16.87
C PRO A 23 -50.17 6.01 -17.27
N ILE A 24 -48.92 6.25 -17.36
CA ILE A 24 -47.88 5.26 -17.65
C ILE A 24 -47.96 4.01 -16.72
N THR A 25 -48.65 4.14 -15.59
CA THR A 25 -48.92 3.02 -14.65
C THR A 25 -49.89 1.96 -15.21
N HIS A 26 -50.62 2.24 -16.30
CA HIS A 26 -51.50 1.29 -16.94
C HIS A 26 -50.83 0.65 -18.19
N THR A 27 -49.73 -0.04 -17.92
CA THR A 27 -48.87 -0.62 -18.95
C THR A 27 -49.58 -1.63 -19.88
N LYS A 28 -50.63 -2.29 -19.40
CA LYS A 28 -51.41 -3.29 -20.18
C LYS A 28 -52.26 -2.70 -21.33
N ALA A 29 -52.39 -1.36 -21.36
CA ALA A 29 -53.14 -0.67 -22.40
C ALA A 29 -52.25 -0.14 -23.53
N ILE A 30 -50.94 -0.31 -23.45
CA ILE A 30 -49.99 0.25 -24.42
C ILE A 30 -49.28 -0.88 -25.15
N PHE A 31 -49.34 -0.82 -26.49
CA PHE A 31 -48.64 -1.74 -27.36
C PHE A 31 -47.58 -0.99 -28.20
N ASP A 32 -46.49 -1.64 -28.49
CA ASP A 32 -45.51 -1.14 -29.45
C ASP A 32 -45.94 -1.46 -30.89
N GLY A 33 -45.21 -0.91 -31.87
CA GLY A 33 -45.44 -1.17 -33.30
C GLY A 33 -45.32 -2.65 -33.70
N ASN A 34 -44.89 -3.54 -32.82
CA ASN A 34 -44.76 -4.97 -33.00
C ASN A 34 -45.82 -5.78 -32.23
N ASN A 35 -46.86 -5.13 -31.73
CA ASN A 35 -47.90 -5.71 -30.88
C ASN A 35 -47.43 -6.36 -29.55
N LYS A 36 -46.31 -5.93 -29.02
CA LYS A 36 -45.91 -6.32 -27.68
C LYS A 36 -46.52 -5.38 -26.66
N GLU A 37 -47.07 -5.93 -25.60
CA GLU A 37 -47.53 -5.13 -24.46
C GLU A 37 -46.36 -4.38 -23.78
N LEU A 38 -46.63 -3.19 -23.30
CA LEU A 38 -45.58 -2.36 -22.70
C LEU A 38 -44.96 -3.00 -21.45
N ASP A 39 -45.74 -3.77 -20.67
CA ASP A 39 -45.24 -4.51 -19.54
C ASP A 39 -44.27 -5.65 -19.93
N GLN A 40 -44.45 -6.28 -21.13
CA GLN A 40 -43.46 -7.22 -21.62
C GLN A 40 -42.14 -6.56 -22.00
N ARG A 41 -42.22 -5.36 -22.61
CA ARG A 41 -41.01 -4.59 -22.93
C ARG A 41 -40.33 -3.98 -21.71
N LEU A 42 -41.11 -3.61 -20.70
CA LEU A 42 -40.54 -3.14 -19.43
C LEU A 42 -39.84 -4.30 -18.69
N GLY A 43 -40.41 -5.54 -18.74
CA GLY A 43 -39.74 -6.73 -18.25
C GLY A 43 -38.44 -7.04 -18.99
N GLU A 44 -38.47 -7.02 -20.33
CA GLU A 44 -37.25 -7.18 -21.14
C GLU A 44 -36.20 -6.08 -20.81
N ASN A 45 -36.64 -4.84 -20.61
CA ASN A 45 -35.75 -3.75 -20.21
C ASN A 45 -35.23 -3.88 -18.78
N ASP A 46 -36.01 -4.48 -17.89
CA ASP A 46 -35.57 -4.74 -16.50
C ASP A 46 -34.51 -5.83 -16.46
N ASP A 47 -34.65 -6.88 -17.30
CA ASP A 47 -33.61 -7.90 -17.49
C ASP A 47 -32.34 -7.31 -18.10
N ASP A 48 -32.48 -6.43 -19.11
CA ASP A 48 -31.34 -5.69 -19.69
C ASP A 48 -30.71 -4.72 -18.68
N ARG A 49 -31.52 -4.07 -17.84
CA ARG A 49 -31.03 -3.21 -16.76
C ARG A 49 -30.32 -4.01 -15.69
N GLU A 50 -30.83 -5.17 -15.30
CA GLU A 50 -30.15 -6.05 -14.37
C GLU A 50 -28.84 -6.56 -14.94
N LEU A 51 -28.79 -6.91 -16.22
CA LEU A 51 -27.57 -7.28 -16.91
C LEU A 51 -26.56 -6.13 -16.96
N LEU A 52 -27.02 -4.91 -17.29
CA LEU A 52 -26.20 -3.69 -17.27
C LEU A 52 -25.75 -3.34 -15.85
N HIS A 53 -26.57 -3.57 -14.85
CA HIS A 53 -26.23 -3.39 -13.44
C HIS A 53 -25.12 -4.34 -13.03
N ARG A 54 -25.22 -5.62 -13.38
CA ARG A 54 -24.16 -6.63 -13.16
C ARG A 54 -22.87 -6.30 -13.90
N GLN A 55 -22.97 -5.73 -15.11
CA GLN A 55 -21.80 -5.28 -15.88
C GLN A 55 -21.19 -3.98 -15.35
N SER A 56 -21.96 -3.19 -14.61
CA SER A 56 -21.51 -1.95 -14.01
C SER A 56 -20.98 -2.13 -12.59
N GLU A 57 -21.07 -3.32 -12.00
CA GLU A 57 -20.46 -3.62 -10.72
C GLU A 57 -18.95 -3.42 -10.79
N LYS A 58 -18.47 -2.46 -10.03
CA LYS A 58 -17.04 -2.18 -9.96
C LYS A 58 -16.39 -3.13 -8.97
N LEU A 59 -15.62 -4.07 -9.47
CA LEU A 59 -14.79 -4.93 -8.62
C LEU A 59 -13.76 -4.08 -7.87
N VAL A 60 -13.71 -4.20 -6.56
CA VAL A 60 -12.76 -3.51 -5.67
C VAL A 60 -11.96 -4.54 -4.92
N LEU A 61 -10.65 -4.39 -4.95
CA LEU A 61 -9.72 -5.29 -4.27
C LEU A 61 -8.92 -4.54 -3.21
N SER A 62 -8.67 -5.20 -2.10
CA SER A 62 -7.68 -4.77 -1.12
C SER A 62 -6.73 -5.91 -0.78
N ILE A 63 -5.51 -5.56 -0.41
CA ILE A 63 -4.51 -6.46 0.14
C ILE A 63 -3.72 -5.73 1.22
N THR A 64 -3.50 -6.40 2.32
CA THR A 64 -2.68 -5.92 3.44
C THR A 64 -1.60 -6.92 3.77
N SER A 65 -0.57 -6.50 4.49
CA SER A 65 0.47 -7.37 4.99
C SER A 65 0.91 -6.92 6.38
N ASP A 66 1.20 -7.89 7.26
CA ASP A 66 1.84 -7.66 8.55
C ASP A 66 3.28 -7.12 8.41
N LYS A 67 3.86 -7.21 7.20
CA LYS A 67 5.20 -6.77 6.82
C LYS A 67 5.19 -5.76 5.68
N SER A 68 4.21 -4.85 5.66
CA SER A 68 4.19 -3.74 4.71
C SER A 68 5.15 -2.62 5.11
N GLY A 69 5.57 -1.79 4.12
CA GLY A 69 6.44 -0.65 4.37
C GLY A 69 7.92 -0.99 4.54
N ALA A 70 8.63 -0.25 5.40
CA ALA A 70 10.06 -0.42 5.61
C ALA A 70 10.35 -1.48 6.69
N ILE A 71 11.15 -2.48 6.33
CA ILE A 71 11.50 -3.62 7.18
C ILE A 71 13.01 -3.74 7.28
N GLU A 72 13.52 -3.99 8.47
CA GLU A 72 14.94 -4.25 8.67
C GLU A 72 15.32 -5.66 8.27
N ILE A 73 16.39 -5.80 7.49
CA ILE A 73 17.06 -7.08 7.28
C ILE A 73 17.96 -7.37 8.48
N ASN A 74 17.66 -8.42 9.25
CA ASN A 74 18.39 -8.70 10.50
C ASN A 74 18.75 -10.17 10.74
N GLY A 75 18.77 -10.99 9.71
CA GLY A 75 19.25 -12.37 9.81
C GLY A 75 18.15 -13.42 9.97
N SER A 76 17.01 -13.09 10.56
CA SER A 76 15.88 -14.02 10.74
C SER A 76 14.61 -13.31 10.34
N GLN A 77 14.27 -13.35 9.06
CA GLN A 77 13.15 -12.59 8.52
C GLN A 77 11.80 -13.20 8.88
N GLY A 78 11.70 -14.51 8.89
CA GLY A 78 10.42 -15.20 9.07
C GLY A 78 9.52 -15.10 7.84
N GLU A 79 8.23 -15.26 8.07
CA GLU A 79 7.20 -15.17 7.04
C GLU A 79 6.46 -13.84 7.12
N ALA A 80 6.03 -13.34 5.96
CA ALA A 80 5.04 -12.28 5.84
C ALA A 80 3.67 -12.92 5.56
N THR A 81 2.66 -12.44 6.25
CA THR A 81 1.26 -12.83 6.00
C THR A 81 0.56 -11.72 5.22
N PHE A 82 -0.17 -12.13 4.19
CA PHE A 82 -0.95 -11.26 3.34
C PHE A 82 -2.41 -11.64 3.48
N GLU A 83 -3.26 -10.66 3.74
CA GLU A 83 -4.71 -10.80 3.78
C GLU A 83 -5.32 -9.96 2.67
N ALA A 84 -6.22 -10.57 1.90
CA ALA A 84 -6.85 -9.89 0.78
C ALA A 84 -8.37 -9.94 0.89
N GLN A 85 -9.04 -9.06 0.17
CA GLN A 85 -10.48 -8.99 0.08
C GLN A 85 -10.90 -8.56 -1.31
N ALA A 86 -11.93 -9.18 -1.84
CA ALA A 86 -12.63 -8.75 -3.03
C ALA A 86 -14.04 -8.32 -2.68
N SER A 87 -14.50 -7.24 -3.28
CA SER A 87 -15.85 -6.71 -3.11
C SER A 87 -16.34 -6.06 -4.39
N THR A 88 -17.65 -5.88 -4.51
CA THR A 88 -18.25 -5.10 -5.58
C THR A 88 -18.84 -3.81 -5.03
N GLU A 89 -18.61 -2.72 -5.76
CA GLU A 89 -19.31 -1.45 -5.57
C GLU A 89 -20.31 -1.30 -6.69
N THR A 90 -21.58 -1.05 -6.36
CA THR A 90 -22.61 -0.68 -7.31
C THR A 90 -22.67 0.84 -7.45
N PHE A 91 -23.18 1.33 -8.59
CA PHE A 91 -23.40 2.77 -8.77
C PHE A 91 -24.56 3.24 -7.91
N GLY A 92 -24.30 4.25 -7.09
CA GLY A 92 -25.28 4.85 -6.20
C GLY A 92 -24.92 4.68 -4.73
N ASP A 93 -25.90 4.89 -3.86
CA ASP A 93 -25.74 4.82 -2.39
C ASP A 93 -25.81 3.38 -1.84
N GLU A 94 -25.63 2.36 -2.69
CA GLU A 94 -25.70 0.97 -2.24
C GLU A 94 -24.40 0.56 -1.54
N PRO A 95 -24.52 -0.27 -0.49
CA PRO A 95 -23.34 -0.69 0.27
C PRO A 95 -22.43 -1.61 -0.56
N THR A 96 -21.13 -1.47 -0.35
CA THR A 96 -20.12 -2.40 -0.87
C THR A 96 -20.40 -3.82 -0.38
N ILE A 97 -20.47 -4.77 -1.31
CA ILE A 97 -20.72 -6.17 -1.01
C ILE A 97 -19.40 -6.94 -1.06
N THR A 98 -19.02 -7.55 0.06
CA THR A 98 -17.88 -8.47 0.10
C THR A 98 -18.24 -9.76 -0.61
N LEU A 99 -17.40 -10.17 -1.59
CA LEU A 99 -17.59 -11.40 -2.33
C LEU A 99 -17.12 -12.62 -1.51
N ASN A 100 -17.85 -13.73 -1.67
CA ASN A 100 -17.38 -14.99 -1.12
C ASN A 100 -16.21 -15.52 -1.98
N PRO A 101 -15.10 -15.96 -1.39
CA PRO A 101 -13.95 -16.51 -2.12
C PRO A 101 -14.27 -17.67 -3.07
N ASP A 102 -15.35 -18.39 -2.83
CA ASP A 102 -15.81 -19.50 -3.68
C ASP A 102 -16.47 -19.01 -4.99
N ASP A 103 -16.82 -17.73 -5.08
CA ASP A 103 -17.55 -17.17 -6.21
C ASP A 103 -16.63 -16.58 -7.30
N TYR A 104 -15.30 -16.58 -7.08
CA TYR A 104 -14.34 -15.99 -8.02
C TYR A 104 -13.01 -16.76 -8.06
N GLU A 105 -12.30 -16.62 -9.18
CA GLU A 105 -10.93 -17.10 -9.30
C GLU A 105 -9.96 -16.06 -8.74
N TYR A 106 -9.01 -16.52 -7.90
CA TYR A 106 -7.97 -15.65 -7.36
C TYR A 106 -6.61 -16.31 -7.35
N SER A 107 -5.58 -15.47 -7.27
CA SER A 107 -4.20 -15.90 -7.05
C SER A 107 -3.38 -14.83 -6.37
N PHE A 108 -2.31 -15.28 -5.67
CA PHE A 108 -1.26 -14.39 -5.18
C PHE A 108 0.03 -14.61 -5.96
N THR A 109 0.68 -13.54 -6.34
CA THR A 109 2.02 -13.55 -6.95
C THR A 109 2.98 -12.78 -6.07
N ASN A 110 4.07 -13.43 -5.66
CA ASN A 110 5.08 -12.86 -4.77
C ASN A 110 6.40 -12.71 -5.52
N ALA A 111 6.75 -11.51 -5.93
CA ALA A 111 8.02 -11.24 -6.60
C ALA A 111 9.17 -11.16 -5.57
N GLY A 112 10.21 -12.00 -5.77
CA GLY A 112 11.41 -12.02 -4.93
C GLY A 112 11.29 -12.74 -3.59
N PHE A 113 10.11 -13.23 -3.22
CA PHE A 113 9.95 -14.06 -2.03
C PHE A 113 10.42 -15.50 -2.29
N VAL A 114 10.96 -16.14 -1.25
CA VAL A 114 11.59 -17.47 -1.38
C VAL A 114 10.57 -18.57 -1.64
N SER A 115 9.40 -18.48 -0.97
CA SER A 115 8.29 -19.43 -1.13
C SER A 115 6.98 -18.76 -0.78
N LYS A 116 5.87 -19.37 -1.20
CA LYS A 116 4.52 -18.96 -0.77
C LYS A 116 3.64 -20.18 -0.50
N THR A 117 2.71 -19.99 0.39
CA THR A 117 1.55 -20.86 0.64
C THR A 117 0.28 -20.03 0.59
N GLU A 118 -0.77 -20.56 0.00
CA GLU A 118 -2.07 -19.89 -0.09
C GLU A 118 -3.14 -20.72 0.62
N SER A 119 -4.02 -20.06 1.31
CA SER A 119 -5.21 -20.66 1.93
C SER A 119 -6.34 -19.63 1.96
N ASN A 120 -7.42 -19.92 1.27
CA ASN A 120 -8.50 -18.94 1.04
C ASN A 120 -7.92 -17.64 0.46
N ILE A 121 -8.32 -16.49 0.97
CA ILE A 121 -7.84 -15.15 0.60
C ILE A 121 -6.63 -14.69 1.43
N THR A 122 -5.86 -15.63 1.97
CA THR A 122 -4.65 -15.39 2.75
C THR A 122 -3.48 -16.08 2.09
N ALA A 123 -2.34 -15.42 2.05
CA ALA A 123 -1.08 -16.02 1.61
C ALA A 123 0.02 -15.75 2.62
N SER A 124 0.94 -16.70 2.74
CA SER A 124 2.19 -16.54 3.52
C SER A 124 3.38 -16.72 2.59
N ALA A 125 4.38 -15.88 2.75
CA ALA A 125 5.61 -15.99 1.96
C ALA A 125 6.84 -15.70 2.82
N VAL A 126 7.91 -16.46 2.57
CA VAL A 126 9.19 -16.26 3.25
C VAL A 126 9.86 -15.00 2.70
N LEU A 127 10.17 -14.07 3.59
CA LEU A 127 10.81 -12.80 3.26
C LEU A 127 12.19 -13.01 2.64
N PRO A 128 12.58 -12.18 1.67
CA PRO A 128 13.92 -12.21 1.11
C PRO A 128 14.96 -11.74 2.13
N SER A 129 16.19 -12.18 1.96
CA SER A 129 17.33 -11.75 2.76
C SER A 129 18.15 -10.63 2.11
N GLU A 130 17.65 -10.06 1.04
CA GLU A 130 18.30 -9.03 0.25
C GLU A 130 17.59 -7.67 0.39
N VAL A 131 18.35 -6.60 0.16
CA VAL A 131 17.79 -5.24 0.07
C VAL A 131 16.97 -5.10 -1.20
N GLY A 132 15.77 -4.55 -1.07
CA GLY A 132 14.92 -4.29 -2.22
C GLY A 132 13.46 -4.04 -1.87
N ALA A 133 12.70 -3.72 -2.89
CA ALA A 133 11.26 -3.62 -2.83
C ALA A 133 10.65 -4.90 -3.41
N PHE A 134 9.86 -5.59 -2.61
CA PHE A 134 9.26 -6.88 -2.96
C PHE A 134 7.75 -6.74 -2.88
N THR A 135 7.10 -7.07 -3.99
CA THR A 135 5.67 -6.83 -4.15
C THR A 135 4.90 -8.14 -4.17
N THR A 136 3.85 -8.20 -3.38
CA THR A 136 2.82 -9.24 -3.47
C THR A 136 1.62 -8.67 -4.17
N THR A 137 1.15 -9.35 -5.20
CA THR A 137 -0.01 -8.98 -6.00
C THR A 137 -1.11 -10.02 -5.81
N PHE A 138 -2.28 -9.55 -5.41
CA PHE A 138 -3.53 -10.30 -5.38
C PHE A 138 -4.30 -10.01 -6.67
N SER A 139 -4.63 -11.07 -7.41
CA SER A 139 -5.36 -11.00 -8.67
C SER A 139 -6.67 -11.73 -8.53
N VAL A 140 -7.74 -11.16 -9.04
CA VAL A 140 -9.10 -11.73 -9.04
C VAL A 140 -9.68 -11.66 -10.43
N THR A 141 -10.36 -12.72 -10.84
CA THR A 141 -11.26 -12.74 -11.99
C THR A 141 -12.67 -13.07 -11.52
N TYR A 142 -13.57 -12.13 -11.70
CA TYR A 142 -14.99 -12.22 -11.33
C TYR A 142 -15.86 -11.75 -12.50
N ASN A 143 -16.84 -12.55 -12.92
CA ASN A 143 -17.73 -12.26 -14.06
C ASN A 143 -16.97 -11.82 -15.34
N GLY A 144 -15.81 -12.42 -15.61
CA GLY A 144 -14.98 -12.08 -16.78
C GLY A 144 -14.17 -10.79 -16.64
N VAL A 145 -14.26 -10.09 -15.50
CA VAL A 145 -13.47 -8.91 -15.19
C VAL A 145 -12.29 -9.29 -14.30
N SER A 146 -11.08 -8.98 -14.75
CA SER A 146 -9.87 -9.22 -13.97
C SER A 146 -9.34 -7.92 -13.37
N LYS A 147 -8.97 -7.95 -12.10
CA LYS A 147 -8.32 -6.86 -11.36
C LYS A 147 -7.19 -7.34 -10.49
N THR A 148 -6.33 -6.40 -10.12
CA THR A 148 -5.21 -6.65 -9.21
C THR A 148 -5.12 -5.57 -8.14
N ALA A 149 -4.67 -5.98 -6.95
CA ALA A 149 -4.22 -5.12 -5.87
C ALA A 149 -2.84 -5.58 -5.40
N SER A 150 -2.02 -4.65 -4.93
CA SER A 150 -0.64 -4.99 -4.54
C SER A 150 -0.23 -4.30 -3.25
N VAL A 151 0.63 -4.98 -2.49
CA VAL A 151 1.31 -4.45 -1.30
C VAL A 151 2.81 -4.68 -1.43
N THR A 152 3.60 -3.69 -1.02
CA THR A 152 5.06 -3.74 -1.13
C THR A 152 5.71 -3.77 0.24
N SER A 153 6.64 -4.70 0.43
CA SER A 153 7.57 -4.78 1.55
C SER A 153 8.93 -4.26 1.11
N ASN A 154 9.45 -3.24 1.79
CA ASN A 154 10.75 -2.63 1.48
C ASN A 154 11.79 -3.15 2.48
N MET A 155 12.65 -4.04 2.02
CA MET A 155 13.73 -4.60 2.83
C MET A 155 14.92 -3.65 2.85
N ASN A 156 15.24 -3.11 4.02
CA ASN A 156 16.24 -2.06 4.18
C ASN A 156 17.32 -2.45 5.16
N LEU A 157 18.53 -1.92 4.93
CA LEU A 157 19.60 -1.97 5.91
C LEU A 157 19.34 -0.99 7.04
N ARG A 158 19.69 -1.40 8.27
CA ARG A 158 19.72 -0.54 9.45
C ARG A 158 20.77 0.55 9.25
N LYS A 159 20.44 1.77 9.66
CA LYS A 159 21.38 2.85 9.86
C LYS A 159 21.70 2.95 11.35
N TYR A 160 22.95 3.23 11.70
CA TYR A 160 23.41 3.27 13.08
C TYR A 160 23.94 4.64 13.42
N PHE A 161 23.55 5.13 14.59
CA PHE A 161 23.97 6.43 15.09
C PHE A 161 24.23 6.31 16.59
N GLY A 162 25.30 6.90 17.09
CA GLY A 162 25.54 6.87 18.52
C GLY A 162 26.86 7.50 18.96
N PHE A 163 26.96 7.71 20.27
CA PHE A 163 28.23 8.09 20.90
C PHE A 163 29.18 6.89 20.94
N SER A 164 30.44 7.11 20.59
CA SER A 164 31.50 6.12 20.74
C SER A 164 32.84 6.78 21.02
N ASP A 165 33.66 6.16 21.84
CA ASP A 165 35.06 6.52 21.99
C ASP A 165 35.86 5.98 20.82
N GLU A 166 35.56 4.77 20.41
CA GLU A 166 36.14 4.07 19.24
C GLU A 166 35.07 3.20 18.59
N LEU A 167 35.02 3.23 17.26
CA LEU A 167 34.10 2.40 16.47
C LEU A 167 34.78 1.08 16.09
N THR A 168 34.54 0.04 16.86
CA THR A 168 35.01 -1.34 16.58
C THR A 168 33.98 -2.16 15.85
N ASP A 169 32.68 -1.94 16.14
CA ASP A 169 31.53 -2.54 15.45
C ASP A 169 30.41 -1.50 15.32
N ILE A 170 29.87 -1.32 14.13
CA ILE A 170 28.78 -0.39 13.86
C ILE A 170 27.52 -0.69 14.68
N THR A 171 27.33 -1.93 15.11
CA THR A 171 26.16 -2.34 15.91
C THR A 171 26.13 -1.73 17.31
N ILE A 172 27.29 -1.32 17.84
CA ILE A 172 27.39 -0.70 19.18
C ILE A 172 26.72 0.68 19.24
N LEU A 173 26.51 1.32 18.11
CA LEU A 173 25.87 2.64 18.05
C LEU A 173 24.38 2.63 18.45
N GLY A 174 23.71 1.48 18.37
CA GLY A 174 22.40 1.25 18.99
C GLY A 174 21.19 1.87 18.31
N THR A 175 21.31 3.06 17.73
CA THR A 175 20.20 3.74 17.05
C THR A 175 20.05 3.22 15.62
N SER A 176 18.80 3.00 15.16
CA SER A 176 18.52 2.52 13.82
C SER A 176 17.39 3.27 13.17
N HIS A 177 17.38 3.27 11.85
CA HIS A 177 16.33 3.84 11.02
C HIS A 177 16.20 3.06 9.71
N PHE A 178 14.98 2.77 9.27
CA PHE A 178 14.72 1.85 8.15
C PHE A 178 14.24 2.55 6.86
N SER A 179 14.18 3.88 6.82
CA SER A 179 13.82 4.61 5.61
C SER A 179 14.81 4.34 4.47
N ASN A 180 14.34 4.31 3.23
CA ASN A 180 15.17 4.26 2.03
C ASN A 180 15.96 5.56 1.81
N SER A 181 15.58 6.67 2.47
CA SER A 181 16.30 7.92 2.48
C SER A 181 17.28 7.97 3.65
N VAL A 182 18.39 8.72 3.49
CA VAL A 182 19.27 9.06 4.60
C VAL A 182 18.61 10.05 5.55
N ALA A 183 17.77 10.93 5.05
CA ALA A 183 17.09 11.98 5.81
C ALA A 183 16.22 11.40 6.93
N CYS A 184 16.53 11.76 8.16
CA CYS A 184 15.80 11.28 9.33
C CYS A 184 16.07 12.16 10.55
N THR A 185 15.14 12.13 11.52
CA THR A 185 15.39 12.68 12.86
C THR A 185 15.61 11.52 13.83
N VAL A 186 16.72 11.54 14.54
CA VAL A 186 17.11 10.49 15.48
C VAL A 186 17.39 11.07 16.85
N THR A 187 17.13 10.26 17.88
CA THR A 187 17.59 10.55 19.25
C THR A 187 18.71 9.59 19.61
N ILE A 188 19.91 10.11 19.77
CA ILE A 188 21.06 9.35 20.21
C ILE A 188 20.99 9.26 21.73
N PRO A 189 20.90 8.05 22.31
CA PRO A 189 20.84 7.87 23.75
C PRO A 189 22.11 8.39 24.44
N ALA A 190 21.98 8.83 25.69
CA ALA A 190 23.12 9.14 26.52
C ALA A 190 24.04 7.90 26.69
N ASN A 191 25.33 8.13 26.67
CA ASN A 191 26.35 7.13 26.95
C ASN A 191 27.34 7.70 28.00
N PRO A 192 27.00 7.69 29.28
CA PRO A 192 27.81 8.31 30.35
C PRO A 192 29.05 7.51 30.72
N SER A 193 29.21 6.27 30.21
CA SER A 193 30.39 5.45 30.54
C SER A 193 31.65 5.99 29.86
N GLY A 194 32.77 5.97 30.56
CA GLY A 194 34.04 6.45 30.05
C GLY A 194 34.13 7.98 30.00
N ASN A 195 34.66 8.53 28.91
CA ASN A 195 34.84 9.97 28.74
C ASN A 195 33.49 10.68 28.61
N LYS A 196 33.35 11.82 29.30
CA LYS A 196 32.16 12.66 29.20
C LYS A 196 31.93 13.21 27.80
N TYR A 197 32.99 13.59 27.10
CA TYR A 197 32.93 14.16 25.76
C TYR A 197 33.34 13.11 24.76
N LYS A 198 32.41 12.77 23.84
CA LYS A 198 32.60 11.73 22.82
C LYS A 198 32.26 12.25 21.45
N ALA A 199 32.83 11.63 20.45
CA ALA A 199 32.35 11.81 19.08
C ALA A 199 31.04 11.07 18.87
N ILE A 200 30.22 11.61 17.99
CA ILE A 200 29.07 10.90 17.44
C ILE A 200 29.51 10.23 16.14
N TYR A 201 29.24 8.95 16.02
CA TYR A 201 29.45 8.18 14.82
C TYR A 201 28.12 7.95 14.11
N PHE A 202 28.19 7.91 12.78
CA PHE A 202 27.08 7.67 11.87
C PHE A 202 27.51 6.59 10.90
N ALA A 203 26.73 5.52 10.80
CA ALA A 203 26.98 4.43 9.86
C ALA A 203 25.76 4.25 8.97
N VAL A 204 25.91 4.55 7.70
CA VAL A 204 24.85 4.44 6.68
C VAL A 204 25.26 3.49 5.58
N PRO A 205 24.31 2.80 4.94
CA PRO A 205 24.60 1.96 3.78
C PRO A 205 25.39 2.73 2.71
N ALA A 206 26.35 2.09 2.04
CA ALA A 206 27.29 2.76 1.13
C ALA A 206 26.60 3.50 -0.05
N GLY A 207 25.38 3.10 -0.43
CA GLY A 207 24.57 3.80 -1.41
C GLY A 207 24.00 5.15 -0.94
N MET A 208 24.14 5.47 0.36
CA MET A 208 23.65 6.71 0.96
C MET A 208 24.81 7.68 1.25
N THR A 209 24.50 8.97 1.31
CA THR A 209 25.48 10.01 1.65
C THR A 209 24.81 11.02 2.57
N ILE A 210 25.44 11.29 3.71
CA ILE A 210 25.01 12.35 4.63
C ILE A 210 25.49 13.69 4.08
N SER A 211 24.59 14.64 3.85
CA SER A 211 24.91 15.97 3.34
C SER A 211 24.95 17.03 4.43
N ASP A 212 24.13 16.90 5.47
CA ASP A 212 24.07 17.85 6.59
C ASP A 212 23.60 17.14 7.86
N ILE A 213 24.05 17.61 9.02
CA ILE A 213 23.58 17.13 10.34
C ILE A 213 23.35 18.35 11.21
N ARG A 214 22.20 18.38 11.85
CA ARG A 214 21.78 19.48 12.74
C ARG A 214 21.38 18.98 14.11
N GLN A 215 21.76 19.70 15.15
CA GLN A 215 21.34 19.44 16.52
C GLN A 215 19.96 20.08 16.76
N SER A 216 18.89 19.28 16.71
CA SER A 216 17.51 19.76 16.83
C SER A 216 17.20 20.32 18.22
N ASP A 217 17.94 19.91 19.23
CA ASP A 217 17.85 20.38 20.63
C ASP A 217 18.70 21.64 20.91
N ALA A 218 19.48 22.09 19.94
CA ALA A 218 20.38 23.25 20.05
C ALA A 218 20.11 24.26 18.92
N LEU A 219 18.87 24.72 18.80
CA LEU A 219 18.45 25.73 17.81
C LEU A 219 18.83 25.37 16.37
N ASN A 220 18.80 24.10 16.04
CA ASN A 220 19.22 23.57 14.73
C ASN A 220 20.68 23.90 14.36
N ALA A 221 21.55 24.01 15.35
CA ALA A 221 22.96 24.26 15.13
C ALA A 221 23.56 23.15 14.24
N PRO A 222 24.36 23.50 13.22
CA PRO A 222 25.02 22.48 12.41
C PRO A 222 26.02 21.69 13.23
N LEU A 223 26.12 20.40 12.99
CA LEU A 223 27.13 19.51 13.54
C LEU A 223 28.15 19.22 12.44
N THR A 224 29.41 19.67 12.65
CA THR A 224 30.49 19.39 11.73
C THR A 224 30.88 17.91 11.81
N PHE A 225 31.02 17.26 10.65
CA PHE A 225 31.37 15.84 10.57
C PHE A 225 32.27 15.56 9.36
N ARG A 226 32.92 14.42 9.38
CA ARG A 226 33.78 13.96 8.27
C ARG A 226 33.54 12.49 7.97
N PHE A 227 33.75 12.09 6.74
CA PHE A 227 33.89 10.70 6.35
C PHE A 227 35.15 10.10 6.99
N VAL A 228 35.03 8.88 7.50
CA VAL A 228 36.15 8.16 8.13
C VAL A 228 36.66 7.05 7.21
N ASN A 229 35.80 6.08 6.93
CA ASN A 229 36.10 4.94 6.07
C ASN A 229 34.83 4.22 5.62
N GLU A 230 34.99 3.19 4.80
CA GLU A 230 33.98 2.17 4.56
C GLU A 230 34.29 0.91 5.36
N THR A 231 33.24 0.25 5.82
CA THR A 231 33.34 -1.05 6.47
C THR A 231 32.26 -1.99 5.93
N TYR A 232 32.35 -3.26 6.26
CA TYR A 232 31.41 -4.27 5.79
C TYR A 232 30.75 -4.96 6.96
N ARG A 233 29.46 -5.29 6.78
CA ARG A 233 28.70 -6.12 7.69
C ARG A 233 28.04 -7.26 6.92
N VAL A 234 28.17 -8.47 7.44
CA VAL A 234 27.49 -9.63 6.88
C VAL A 234 26.13 -9.79 7.56
N ILE A 235 25.08 -9.82 6.76
CA ILE A 235 23.69 -10.07 7.18
C ILE A 235 23.15 -11.19 6.30
N ASN A 236 22.69 -12.28 6.89
CA ASN A 236 22.18 -13.47 6.17
C ASN A 236 23.15 -14.01 5.11
N GLY A 237 24.45 -13.97 5.37
CA GLY A 237 25.48 -14.43 4.44
C GLY A 237 25.83 -13.44 3.32
N VAL A 238 25.12 -12.32 3.21
CA VAL A 238 25.39 -11.25 2.23
C VAL A 238 26.20 -10.15 2.90
N SER A 239 27.28 -9.70 2.24
CA SER A 239 28.14 -8.62 2.73
C SER A 239 27.66 -7.28 2.23
N TYR A 240 27.33 -6.39 3.15
CA TYR A 240 26.85 -5.03 2.87
C TYR A 240 27.88 -3.98 3.30
N ALA A 241 28.18 -3.06 2.39
CA ALA A 241 29.11 -1.96 2.66
C ALA A 241 28.40 -0.80 3.40
N TYR A 242 29.11 -0.22 4.34
CA TYR A 242 28.67 0.94 5.12
C TYR A 242 29.70 2.06 5.06
N LYS A 243 29.25 3.28 4.89
CA LYS A 243 30.04 4.51 5.06
C LYS A 243 29.99 4.95 6.53
N ILE A 244 31.16 5.20 7.10
CA ILE A 244 31.29 5.69 8.46
C ILE A 244 31.64 7.16 8.42
N TYR A 245 30.85 7.93 9.17
CA TYR A 245 31.11 9.35 9.42
C TYR A 245 31.30 9.56 10.93
N LYS A 246 32.03 10.61 11.29
CA LYS A 246 32.32 10.97 12.69
C LYS A 246 32.20 12.48 12.85
N SER A 247 31.59 12.95 13.95
CA SER A 247 31.60 14.37 14.30
C SER A 247 33.04 14.82 14.56
N THR A 248 33.37 16.03 14.12
CA THR A 248 34.68 16.66 14.43
C THR A 248 34.72 17.17 15.87
N ASP A 249 33.57 17.64 16.36
CA ASP A 249 33.45 18.10 17.74
C ASP A 249 33.11 16.97 18.67
N LEU A 250 33.65 17.02 19.88
CA LEU A 250 33.27 16.13 20.97
C LEU A 250 32.05 16.70 21.68
N ILE A 251 31.05 15.90 21.84
CA ILE A 251 29.75 16.27 22.38
C ILE A 251 29.57 15.64 23.79
N ASP A 252 28.94 16.36 24.70
CA ASP A 252 28.60 15.83 26.01
C ASP A 252 27.69 14.61 25.86
N SER A 253 28.23 13.44 26.18
CA SER A 253 27.57 12.13 26.07
C SER A 253 26.74 11.76 27.29
N THR A 254 26.75 12.59 28.36
CA THR A 254 25.97 12.31 29.58
C THR A 254 24.46 12.57 29.38
N VAL A 255 24.10 13.24 28.30
CA VAL A 255 22.72 13.52 27.92
C VAL A 255 22.45 13.03 26.49
N SER A 256 21.21 12.60 26.25
CA SER A 256 20.78 12.24 24.88
C SER A 256 20.82 13.46 23.94
N LYS A 257 21.03 13.21 22.65
CA LYS A 257 21.07 14.23 21.62
C LYS A 257 20.04 13.93 20.53
N ARG A 258 19.27 14.95 20.17
CA ARG A 258 18.35 14.86 19.04
C ARG A 258 18.98 15.52 17.82
N LEU A 259 19.11 14.74 16.75
CA LEU A 259 19.74 15.16 15.52
C LEU A 259 18.78 15.02 14.33
N THR A 260 18.83 15.97 13.40
CA THR A 260 18.25 15.84 12.07
C THR A 260 19.40 15.59 11.10
N ILE A 261 19.31 14.51 10.34
CA ILE A 261 20.29 14.06 9.36
C ILE A 261 19.64 14.22 7.98
N LEU A 262 20.38 14.79 7.04
CA LEU A 262 19.92 15.09 5.67
C LEU A 262 20.86 14.48 4.63
#